data_9f0936777127ecaa6fdae342e28f462a
#
_entry.id   9f0936777127ecaa6fdae342e28f462a
#
_cell.length_a   1.000
_cell.length_b   1.000
_cell.length_c   1.000
_cell.angle_alpha   90.00
_cell.angle_beta   90.00
_cell.angle_gamma   90.00
#
_symmetry.space_group_name_H-M   'P 1'
#
loop_
_entity.id
_entity.type
_entity.pdbx_description
1 polymer ?
#
loop_
_entity_poly.entity_id
_entity_poly.type
_entity_poly.pdbx_seq_one_letter_code
_entity_poly.pdbx_strand_id
1 'polypeptide(L)'
;MTVYETDKNKGWLQSILERVRGDAGQTPASPELDQRRPRVGLALGGGFARGISHLGVLRCLQQNAIPIDWIAGTSGGALAGVAFGSGRTFEHIVQEAGAIRFGNFGQWRFSHMGLASNRRLESYPKEHFGVTDFKDLTIPLAIAATDLVSGTAVYYTSRPVGPPLRASCAYPGLFQPVEYDGRLLVDGFVAAAVPVDGVRLLGAQVVIAVFLEAEKIEKPKSIVDVIGRSFSIVRLQADVGWLAKADVVITPKVHEFAWDDFARTADLVAAGEQAALDALPRIRAILQPSSSQARPSASPSASTS
;
A
#
# COMPACT_ATOMS: atom_id res chain seq x y z
N MET A 1 3.64 41.16 8.95
CA MET A 1 3.07 40.57 7.73
C MET A 1 4.24 40.22 6.84
N THR A 2 4.81 39.03 7.04
CA THR A 2 6.07 38.61 6.38
C THR A 2 5.73 37.38 5.54
N VAL A 3 5.93 37.52 4.22
CA VAL A 3 5.68 36.51 3.21
C VAL A 3 6.74 35.42 3.37
N TYR A 4 6.37 34.19 3.66
CA TYR A 4 7.27 33.04 3.67
C TYR A 4 7.48 32.54 2.23
N GLU A 5 8.70 32.63 1.79
CA GLU A 5 9.19 32.21 0.48
C GLU A 5 9.05 30.71 0.24
N THR A 6 8.44 30.35 -0.89
CA THR A 6 8.10 28.99 -1.32
C THR A 6 9.19 28.26 -2.09
N ASP A 7 10.47 28.63 -1.92
CA ASP A 7 11.54 28.10 -2.80
C ASP A 7 12.38 26.95 -2.20
N LYS A 8 12.17 26.58 -0.94
CA LYS A 8 12.89 25.44 -0.31
C LYS A 8 12.33 24.07 -0.67
N ASN A 9 11.13 23.98 -1.27
CA ASN A 9 10.46 22.69 -1.56
C ASN A 9 10.89 22.03 -2.87
N LYS A 10 11.60 22.71 -3.77
CA LYS A 10 12.08 22.09 -5.03
C LYS A 10 13.37 21.30 -4.87
N GLY A 11 14.25 21.71 -3.96
CA GLY A 11 15.54 21.05 -3.74
C GLY A 11 15.45 19.68 -3.06
N TRP A 12 14.53 19.50 -2.13
CA TRP A 12 14.39 18.21 -1.44
C TRP A 12 13.75 17.13 -2.33
N LEU A 13 12.78 17.49 -3.19
CA LEU A 13 12.19 16.58 -4.19
C LEU A 13 13.23 16.10 -5.19
N GLN A 14 14.12 17.01 -5.68
CA GLN A 14 15.23 16.62 -6.54
C GLN A 14 16.24 15.72 -5.82
N SER A 15 16.57 15.99 -4.57
CA SER A 15 17.49 15.15 -3.79
C SER A 15 16.92 13.76 -3.48
N ILE A 16 15.60 13.64 -3.33
CA ILE A 16 14.93 12.34 -3.21
C ILE A 16 14.98 11.60 -4.55
N LEU A 17 14.66 12.27 -5.65
CA LEU A 17 14.69 11.68 -6.99
C LEU A 17 16.11 11.23 -7.40
N GLU A 18 17.14 11.95 -7.01
CA GLU A 18 18.54 11.59 -7.28
C GLU A 18 19.00 10.41 -6.41
N ARG A 19 18.60 10.33 -5.14
CA ARG A 19 18.89 9.18 -4.26
C ARG A 19 18.17 7.92 -4.69
N VAL A 20 16.93 8.04 -5.16
CA VAL A 20 16.15 6.90 -5.72
C VAL A 20 16.75 6.44 -7.05
N ARG A 21 17.30 7.35 -7.87
CA ARG A 21 17.99 7.02 -9.13
C ARG A 21 19.41 6.44 -8.93
N GLY A 22 20.09 6.82 -7.86
CA GLY A 22 21.45 6.34 -7.57
C GLY A 22 21.52 4.89 -7.09
N ASP A 23 20.40 4.33 -6.59
CA ASP A 23 20.33 2.96 -6.05
C ASP A 23 19.46 2.02 -6.94
N ALA A 24 19.13 2.45 -8.15
CA ALA A 24 18.42 1.64 -9.15
C ALA A 24 19.36 0.57 -9.72
N GLY A 25 19.71 -0.41 -8.89
CA GLY A 25 20.03 -1.74 -9.36
C GLY A 25 18.85 -2.20 -10.24
N GLN A 26 19.15 -2.67 -11.44
CA GLN A 26 18.26 -3.07 -12.53
C GLN A 26 16.84 -3.41 -12.06
N THR A 27 15.88 -2.56 -12.36
CA THR A 27 14.45 -2.85 -12.26
C THR A 27 14.22 -4.20 -12.98
N PRO A 28 13.58 -5.20 -12.35
CA PRO A 28 13.26 -6.44 -13.05
C PRO A 28 12.52 -6.07 -14.34
N ALA A 29 12.90 -6.71 -15.44
CA ALA A 29 12.31 -6.47 -16.75
C ALA A 29 10.79 -6.57 -16.60
N SER A 30 10.12 -5.43 -16.68
CA SER A 30 8.66 -5.37 -16.65
C SER A 30 8.15 -6.25 -17.79
N PRO A 31 7.13 -7.09 -17.60
CA PRO A 31 6.47 -7.76 -18.72
C PRO A 31 6.12 -6.69 -19.74
N GLU A 32 6.23 -6.99 -21.05
CA GLU A 32 5.91 -6.07 -22.14
C GLU A 32 4.52 -5.48 -21.89
N LEU A 33 4.49 -4.30 -21.27
CA LEU A 33 3.26 -3.62 -20.88
C LEU A 33 2.60 -3.12 -22.17
N ASP A 34 1.35 -3.47 -22.40
CA ASP A 34 0.56 -2.92 -23.50
C ASP A 34 0.55 -1.39 -23.37
N GLN A 35 1.33 -0.71 -24.21
CA GLN A 35 1.49 0.75 -24.20
C GLN A 35 0.19 1.49 -24.58
N ARG A 36 -0.87 0.77 -24.99
CA ARG A 36 -2.15 1.32 -25.44
C ARG A 36 -3.12 1.61 -24.28
N ARG A 37 -2.84 1.16 -23.05
CA ARG A 37 -3.67 1.46 -21.87
C ARG A 37 -2.91 2.22 -20.80
N PRO A 38 -3.60 2.99 -19.94
CA PRO A 38 -2.96 3.61 -18.79
C PRO A 38 -2.45 2.56 -17.80
N ARG A 39 -1.31 2.83 -17.19
CA ARG A 39 -0.69 1.95 -16.19
C ARG A 39 -1.34 2.15 -14.83
N VAL A 40 -1.79 1.06 -14.23
CA VAL A 40 -2.60 1.06 -13.02
C VAL A 40 -1.75 0.69 -11.80
N GLY A 41 -1.72 1.57 -10.81
CA GLY A 41 -1.14 1.32 -9.50
C GLY A 41 -2.23 1.14 -8.45
N LEU A 42 -2.06 0.13 -7.58
CA LEU A 42 -2.97 -0.16 -6.47
C LEU A 42 -2.28 0.19 -5.14
N ALA A 43 -2.80 1.19 -4.43
CA ALA A 43 -2.30 1.62 -3.12
C ALA A 43 -3.13 1.00 -2.00
N LEU A 44 -2.54 0.10 -1.21
CA LEU A 44 -3.18 -0.66 -0.14
C LEU A 44 -2.85 -0.05 1.23
N GLY A 45 -3.85 0.52 1.89
CA GLY A 45 -3.69 1.19 3.18
C GLY A 45 -3.42 0.25 4.35
N GLY A 46 -2.90 0.81 5.45
CA GLY A 46 -2.72 0.09 6.72
C GLY A 46 -4.04 -0.21 7.41
N GLY A 47 -4.09 -1.29 8.24
CA GLY A 47 -5.35 -1.63 8.92
C GLY A 47 -5.31 -2.85 9.84
N PHE A 48 -4.15 -3.39 10.22
CA PHE A 48 -4.05 -4.63 11.01
C PHE A 48 -4.88 -5.77 10.39
N ALA A 49 -5.70 -6.49 11.19
CA ALA A 49 -6.56 -7.59 10.72
C ALA A 49 -7.51 -7.13 9.60
N ARG A 50 -8.00 -5.88 9.65
CA ARG A 50 -8.85 -5.33 8.58
C ARG A 50 -8.15 -5.29 7.22
N GLY A 51 -6.81 -5.31 7.20
CA GLY A 51 -6.00 -5.47 6.00
C GLY A 51 -6.31 -6.75 5.20
N ILE A 52 -6.92 -7.76 5.80
CA ILE A 52 -7.39 -8.96 5.11
C ILE A 52 -8.42 -8.62 4.02
N SER A 53 -9.18 -7.54 4.17
CA SER A 53 -10.14 -7.09 3.16
C SER A 53 -9.48 -6.71 1.82
N HIS A 54 -8.20 -6.33 1.84
CA HIS A 54 -7.45 -6.12 0.59
C HIS A 54 -7.43 -7.36 -0.30
N LEU A 55 -7.43 -8.57 0.27
CA LEU A 55 -7.46 -9.81 -0.50
C LEU A 55 -8.75 -9.92 -1.33
N GLY A 56 -9.90 -9.53 -0.74
CA GLY A 56 -11.17 -9.47 -1.47
C GLY A 56 -11.15 -8.45 -2.61
N VAL A 57 -10.57 -7.26 -2.37
CA VAL A 57 -10.38 -6.24 -3.42
C VAL A 57 -9.52 -6.80 -4.55
N LEU A 58 -8.36 -7.35 -4.23
CA LEU A 58 -7.41 -7.91 -5.20
C LEU A 58 -8.05 -9.02 -6.05
N ARG A 59 -8.79 -9.95 -5.41
CA ARG A 59 -9.53 -11.00 -6.10
C ARG A 59 -10.56 -10.44 -7.06
N CYS A 60 -11.38 -9.50 -6.60
CA CYS A 60 -12.43 -8.89 -7.42
C CYS A 60 -11.83 -8.19 -8.64
N LEU A 61 -10.77 -7.38 -8.47
CA LEU A 61 -10.11 -6.70 -9.57
C LEU A 61 -9.53 -7.70 -10.60
N GLN A 62 -8.87 -8.77 -10.12
CA GLN A 62 -8.31 -9.83 -10.97
C GLN A 62 -9.39 -10.56 -11.76
N GLN A 63 -10.49 -10.99 -11.10
CA GLN A 63 -11.61 -11.70 -11.73
C GLN A 63 -12.34 -10.84 -12.77
N ASN A 64 -12.32 -9.52 -12.61
CA ASN A 64 -12.92 -8.56 -13.52
C ASN A 64 -11.94 -8.00 -14.58
N ALA A 65 -10.78 -8.63 -14.73
CA ALA A 65 -9.73 -8.26 -15.67
C ALA A 65 -9.27 -6.79 -15.56
N ILE A 66 -9.35 -6.22 -14.34
CA ILE A 66 -8.76 -4.91 -14.07
C ILE A 66 -7.24 -5.10 -13.96
N PRO A 67 -6.44 -4.41 -14.78
CA PRO A 67 -4.99 -4.56 -14.72
C PRO A 67 -4.44 -3.97 -13.41
N ILE A 68 -3.46 -4.66 -12.83
CA ILE A 68 -2.67 -4.18 -11.69
C ILE A 68 -1.22 -4.27 -12.09
N ASP A 69 -0.62 -3.13 -12.48
CA ASP A 69 0.77 -3.08 -12.93
C ASP A 69 1.74 -2.94 -11.77
N TRP A 70 1.32 -2.25 -10.70
CA TRP A 70 2.10 -2.01 -9.50
C TRP A 70 1.24 -2.01 -8.25
N ILE A 71 1.85 -2.41 -7.14
CA ILE A 71 1.24 -2.32 -5.82
C ILE A 71 2.14 -1.46 -4.91
N ALA A 72 1.54 -0.62 -4.08
CA ALA A 72 2.21 -0.09 -2.91
C ALA A 72 1.39 -0.46 -1.67
N GLY A 73 2.05 -0.85 -0.60
CA GLY A 73 1.36 -1.30 0.62
C GLY A 73 1.95 -0.68 1.88
N THR A 74 1.07 -0.44 2.84
CA THR A 74 1.41 -0.01 4.21
C THR A 74 0.90 -1.05 5.19
N SER A 75 1.75 -1.55 6.10
CA SER A 75 1.36 -2.46 7.20
C SER A 75 0.59 -3.70 6.68
N GLY A 76 -0.66 -3.90 7.11
CA GLY A 76 -1.53 -4.97 6.59
C GLY A 76 -1.68 -4.94 5.06
N GLY A 77 -1.68 -3.75 4.43
CA GLY A 77 -1.67 -3.60 2.98
C GLY A 77 -0.36 -4.05 2.33
N ALA A 78 0.79 -3.85 2.99
CA ALA A 78 2.07 -4.36 2.53
C ALA A 78 2.10 -5.90 2.57
N LEU A 79 1.59 -6.50 3.65
CA LEU A 79 1.49 -7.95 3.78
C LEU A 79 0.56 -8.54 2.71
N ALA A 80 -0.60 -7.92 2.45
CA ALA A 80 -1.52 -8.32 1.38
C ALA A 80 -0.86 -8.21 0.00
N GLY A 81 -0.07 -7.15 -0.25
CA GLY A 81 0.70 -6.96 -1.47
C GLY A 81 1.77 -8.04 -1.67
N VAL A 82 2.52 -8.40 -0.64
CA VAL A 82 3.50 -9.51 -0.67
C VAL A 82 2.78 -10.84 -0.95
N ALA A 83 1.70 -11.14 -0.22
CA ALA A 83 0.95 -12.38 -0.38
C ALA A 83 0.40 -12.52 -1.80
N PHE A 84 -0.23 -11.49 -2.32
CA PHE A 84 -0.79 -11.51 -3.68
C PHE A 84 0.30 -11.56 -4.76
N GLY A 85 1.35 -10.75 -4.61
CA GLY A 85 2.48 -10.73 -5.52
C GLY A 85 3.34 -11.99 -5.50
N SER A 86 3.18 -12.89 -4.50
CA SER A 86 3.89 -14.17 -4.42
C SER A 86 3.52 -15.16 -5.52
N GLY A 87 2.40 -14.95 -6.22
CA GLY A 87 1.87 -15.88 -7.22
C GLY A 87 1.24 -17.15 -6.62
N ARG A 88 1.06 -17.22 -5.30
CA ARG A 88 0.32 -18.31 -4.66
C ARG A 88 -1.16 -18.24 -4.99
N THR A 89 -1.86 -19.39 -4.90
CA THR A 89 -3.30 -19.43 -5.14
C THR A 89 -4.04 -18.58 -4.11
N PHE A 90 -5.18 -18.03 -4.50
CA PHE A 90 -5.99 -17.21 -3.60
C PHE A 90 -6.42 -17.98 -2.35
N GLU A 91 -6.76 -19.25 -2.51
CA GLU A 91 -7.16 -20.15 -1.42
C GLU A 91 -6.04 -20.30 -0.40
N HIS A 92 -4.79 -20.49 -0.87
CA HIS A 92 -3.62 -20.56 0.01
C HIS A 92 -3.43 -19.24 0.79
N ILE A 93 -3.51 -18.11 0.10
CA ILE A 93 -3.35 -16.79 0.74
C ILE A 93 -4.43 -16.55 1.81
N VAL A 94 -5.69 -16.90 1.53
CA VAL A 94 -6.79 -16.75 2.49
C VAL A 94 -6.63 -17.71 3.68
N GLN A 95 -6.17 -18.93 3.42
CA GLN A 95 -5.88 -19.90 4.49
C GLN A 95 -4.78 -19.36 5.43
N GLU A 96 -3.68 -18.85 4.88
CA GLU A 96 -2.61 -18.23 5.66
C GLU A 96 -3.12 -17.02 6.46
N ALA A 97 -3.92 -16.14 5.83
CA ALA A 97 -4.53 -14.99 6.50
C ALA A 97 -5.43 -15.41 7.67
N GLY A 98 -6.24 -16.46 7.51
CA GLY A 98 -7.10 -17.01 8.56
C GLY A 98 -6.34 -17.70 9.70
N ALA A 99 -5.11 -18.16 9.44
CA ALA A 99 -4.24 -18.77 10.42
C ALA A 99 -3.46 -17.73 11.26
N ILE A 100 -3.43 -16.46 10.83
CA ILE A 100 -2.69 -15.41 11.56
C ILE A 100 -3.24 -15.24 12.97
N ARG A 101 -2.35 -15.24 13.94
CA ARG A 101 -2.60 -14.85 15.34
C ARG A 101 -1.50 -13.91 15.77
N PHE A 102 -1.74 -13.07 16.78
CA PHE A 102 -0.72 -12.14 17.29
C PHE A 102 0.61 -12.85 17.56
N GLY A 103 0.59 -14.03 18.15
CA GLY A 103 1.79 -14.82 18.44
C GLY A 103 2.60 -15.27 17.23
N ASN A 104 2.05 -15.24 16.01
CA ASN A 104 2.78 -15.59 14.79
C ASN A 104 3.78 -14.51 14.39
N PHE A 105 3.50 -13.25 14.69
CA PHE A 105 4.34 -12.12 14.30
C PHE A 105 4.80 -11.26 15.49
N GLY A 106 4.06 -11.23 16.61
CA GLY A 106 4.36 -10.46 17.81
C GLY A 106 4.87 -11.30 18.95
N GLN A 107 5.88 -10.81 19.66
CA GLN A 107 6.36 -11.38 20.94
C GLN A 107 6.40 -10.27 21.97
N TRP A 108 5.71 -10.47 23.08
CA TRP A 108 5.80 -9.54 24.21
C TRP A 108 7.24 -9.43 24.67
N ARG A 109 7.79 -8.26 24.58
CA ARG A 109 9.16 -7.93 24.98
C ARG A 109 9.19 -6.46 25.38
N PHE A 110 8.95 -6.22 26.66
CA PHE A 110 8.92 -4.87 27.20
C PHE A 110 10.29 -4.21 27.07
N SER A 111 10.30 -3.03 26.48
CA SER A 111 11.46 -2.15 26.38
C SER A 111 11.00 -0.68 26.47
N HIS A 112 11.95 0.23 26.60
CA HIS A 112 11.66 1.67 26.57
C HIS A 112 11.12 2.15 25.21
N MET A 113 11.26 1.32 24.15
CA MET A 113 10.90 1.68 22.78
C MET A 113 9.63 0.98 22.27
N GLY A 114 9.02 0.08 23.03
CA GLY A 114 7.81 -0.63 22.64
C GLY A 114 7.50 -1.83 23.52
N LEU A 115 6.24 -2.30 23.48
CA LEU A 115 5.74 -3.38 24.32
C LEU A 115 6.06 -4.77 23.77
N ALA A 116 6.24 -4.87 22.44
CA ALA A 116 6.46 -6.13 21.75
C ALA A 116 7.51 -6.00 20.63
N SER A 117 8.03 -7.13 20.19
CA SER A 117 8.87 -7.25 19.00
C SER A 117 8.10 -7.95 17.90
N ASN A 118 8.15 -7.43 16.68
CA ASN A 118 7.57 -8.04 15.48
C ASN A 118 8.64 -8.71 14.60
N ARG A 119 9.75 -9.18 15.19
CA ARG A 119 10.90 -9.73 14.45
C ARG A 119 10.53 -10.94 13.57
N ARG A 120 9.51 -11.69 13.94
CA ARG A 120 9.03 -12.85 13.16
C ARG A 120 8.46 -12.47 11.81
N LEU A 121 7.98 -11.23 11.64
CA LEU A 121 7.52 -10.76 10.32
C LEU A 121 8.63 -10.70 9.27
N GLU A 122 9.88 -10.67 9.67
CA GLU A 122 11.02 -10.63 8.76
C GLU A 122 11.18 -11.93 7.96
N SER A 123 10.92 -13.09 8.59
CA SER A 123 10.95 -14.41 7.93
C SER A 123 9.60 -14.83 7.33
N TYR A 124 8.51 -14.17 7.72
CA TYR A 124 7.14 -14.54 7.35
C TYR A 124 6.91 -14.67 5.83
N PRO A 125 7.38 -13.74 4.96
CA PRO A 125 7.23 -13.86 3.51
C PRO A 125 7.86 -15.12 2.94
N LYS A 126 9.04 -15.48 3.44
CA LYS A 126 9.75 -16.70 3.01
C LYS A 126 9.04 -17.96 3.47
N GLU A 127 8.65 -18.01 4.74
CA GLU A 127 8.06 -19.20 5.36
C GLU A 127 6.68 -19.55 4.78
N HIS A 128 5.82 -18.53 4.53
CA HIS A 128 4.43 -18.73 4.13
C HIS A 128 4.21 -18.57 2.62
N PHE A 129 5.01 -17.74 1.94
CA PHE A 129 4.79 -17.44 0.53
C PHE A 129 5.98 -17.80 -0.38
N GLY A 130 7.13 -18.18 0.19
CA GLY A 130 8.34 -18.50 -0.58
C GLY A 130 9.05 -17.25 -1.13
N VAL A 131 8.67 -16.05 -0.69
CA VAL A 131 9.23 -14.77 -1.14
C VAL A 131 10.37 -14.35 -0.22
N THR A 132 11.54 -14.13 -0.79
CA THR A 132 12.73 -13.67 -0.06
C THR A 132 13.10 -12.25 -0.45
N ASP A 133 12.97 -11.92 -1.72
CA ASP A 133 13.37 -10.65 -2.31
C ASP A 133 12.21 -10.04 -3.12
N PHE A 134 12.20 -8.73 -3.32
CA PHE A 134 11.19 -8.06 -4.14
C PHE A 134 11.12 -8.60 -5.58
N LYS A 135 12.25 -9.07 -6.14
CA LYS A 135 12.30 -9.68 -7.48
C LYS A 135 11.55 -11.01 -7.59
N ASP A 136 11.25 -11.67 -6.47
CA ASP A 136 10.50 -12.92 -6.44
C ASP A 136 9.00 -12.67 -6.62
N LEU A 137 8.56 -11.40 -6.58
CA LEU A 137 7.17 -11.01 -6.73
C LEU A 137 6.78 -10.92 -8.20
N THR A 138 5.60 -11.44 -8.54
CA THR A 138 5.02 -11.40 -9.90
C THR A 138 4.51 -10.01 -10.28
N ILE A 139 4.24 -9.15 -9.30
CA ILE A 139 3.83 -7.74 -9.47
C ILE A 139 4.81 -6.89 -8.65
N PRO A 140 5.45 -5.87 -9.27
CA PRO A 140 6.34 -4.97 -8.54
C PRO A 140 5.63 -4.28 -7.38
N LEU A 141 6.27 -4.29 -6.21
CA LEU A 141 5.73 -3.81 -4.95
C LEU A 141 6.60 -2.70 -4.36
N ALA A 142 5.96 -1.65 -3.83
CA ALA A 142 6.59 -0.70 -2.93
C ALA A 142 6.05 -0.90 -1.50
N ILE A 143 6.92 -1.13 -0.53
CA ILE A 143 6.54 -1.20 0.89
C ILE A 143 6.84 0.14 1.55
N ALA A 144 5.81 0.77 2.13
CA ALA A 144 5.93 2.04 2.84
C ALA A 144 6.29 1.83 4.31
N ALA A 145 7.29 2.57 4.78
CA ALA A 145 7.60 2.73 6.20
C ALA A 145 7.76 4.22 6.51
N THR A 146 7.80 4.60 7.78
CA THR A 146 8.08 5.96 8.23
C THR A 146 9.44 6.04 8.89
N ASP A 147 10.30 6.92 8.42
CA ASP A 147 11.54 7.27 9.10
C ASP A 147 11.22 8.16 10.30
N LEU A 148 11.42 7.64 11.50
CA LEU A 148 11.05 8.33 12.74
C LEU A 148 11.89 9.57 13.02
N VAL A 149 13.09 9.66 12.44
CA VAL A 149 13.99 10.80 12.64
C VAL A 149 13.62 11.96 11.71
N SER A 150 13.40 11.67 10.43
CA SER A 150 13.03 12.71 9.44
C SER A 150 11.53 13.02 9.43
N GLY A 151 10.67 12.12 9.95
CA GLY A 151 9.21 12.22 9.88
C GLY A 151 8.64 11.96 8.48
N THR A 152 9.42 11.42 7.55
CA THR A 152 9.01 11.22 6.15
C THR A 152 8.70 9.76 5.83
N ALA A 153 7.83 9.54 4.83
CA ALA A 153 7.61 8.22 4.26
C ALA A 153 8.85 7.76 3.47
N VAL A 154 9.19 6.48 3.62
CA VAL A 154 10.23 5.79 2.85
C VAL A 154 9.60 4.62 2.13
N TYR A 155 9.96 4.41 0.86
CA TYR A 155 9.43 3.33 0.03
C TYR A 155 10.55 2.38 -0.37
N TYR A 156 10.39 1.09 -0.06
CA TYR A 156 11.32 0.03 -0.41
C TYR A 156 10.74 -0.79 -1.56
N THR A 157 11.54 -1.00 -2.61
CA THR A 157 11.13 -1.68 -3.85
C THR A 157 12.11 -2.76 -4.29
N SER A 158 13.19 -2.96 -3.59
CA SER A 158 14.29 -3.88 -3.94
C SER A 158 14.93 -4.50 -2.71
N ARG A 159 15.79 -5.51 -2.91
CA ARG A 159 16.51 -6.27 -1.87
C ARG A 159 15.56 -7.18 -1.06
N PRO A 160 15.97 -7.73 0.10
CA PRO A 160 15.10 -8.59 0.90
C PRO A 160 13.80 -7.88 1.31
N VAL A 161 12.68 -8.58 1.12
CA VAL A 161 11.34 -8.04 1.43
C VAL A 161 11.01 -8.02 2.93
N GLY A 162 11.63 -8.92 3.70
CA GLY A 162 11.32 -9.11 5.12
C GLY A 162 11.57 -7.89 6.01
N PRO A 163 12.76 -7.28 5.99
CA PRO A 163 13.05 -6.11 6.83
C PRO A 163 12.13 -4.91 6.56
N PRO A 164 11.86 -4.49 5.31
CA PRO A 164 10.87 -3.45 5.01
C PRO A 164 9.46 -3.81 5.47
N LEU A 165 9.01 -5.06 5.27
CA LEU A 165 7.70 -5.51 5.74
C LEU A 165 7.58 -5.41 7.26
N ARG A 166 8.61 -5.87 7.98
CA ARG A 166 8.70 -5.75 9.44
C ARG A 166 8.61 -4.28 9.88
N ALA A 167 9.36 -3.39 9.22
CA ALA A 167 9.34 -1.96 9.51
C ALA A 167 7.96 -1.34 9.23
N SER A 168 7.36 -1.67 8.09
CA SER A 168 6.01 -1.23 7.71
C SER A 168 4.93 -1.65 8.70
N CYS A 169 5.14 -2.73 9.46
CA CYS A 169 4.24 -3.24 10.49
C CYS A 169 4.72 -2.92 11.92
N ALA A 170 5.68 -2.02 12.11
CA ALA A 170 6.18 -1.63 13.42
C ALA A 170 5.32 -0.49 14.02
N TYR A 171 4.08 -0.82 14.41
CA TYR A 171 3.11 0.15 14.92
C TYR A 171 3.61 0.82 16.21
N PRO A 172 3.73 2.17 16.24
CA PRO A 172 4.30 2.89 17.36
C PRO A 172 3.57 2.61 18.68
N GLY A 173 4.33 2.44 19.76
CA GLY A 173 3.83 2.11 21.08
C GLY A 173 3.56 0.63 21.31
N LEU A 174 3.12 -0.12 20.28
CA LEU A 174 2.97 -1.58 20.36
C LEU A 174 4.29 -2.27 20.02
N PHE A 175 4.87 -1.98 18.86
CA PHE A 175 6.13 -2.60 18.41
C PHE A 175 7.31 -1.64 18.53
N GLN A 176 8.48 -2.25 18.78
CA GLN A 176 9.74 -1.52 18.76
C GLN A 176 10.03 -1.01 17.34
N PRO A 177 10.59 0.21 17.19
CA PRO A 177 11.12 0.68 15.92
C PRO A 177 12.15 -0.28 15.34
N VAL A 178 12.30 -0.28 14.02
CA VAL A 178 13.18 -1.16 13.26
C VAL A 178 14.34 -0.35 12.70
N GLU A 179 15.57 -0.70 13.08
CA GLU A 179 16.75 -0.17 12.43
C GLU A 179 16.98 -0.94 11.12
N TYR A 180 16.93 -0.23 10.01
CA TYR A 180 17.18 -0.79 8.68
C TYR A 180 17.66 0.30 7.71
N ASP A 181 18.67 -0.01 6.89
CA ASP A 181 19.26 0.87 5.89
C ASP A 181 19.70 2.24 6.47
N GLY A 182 20.29 2.22 7.67
CA GLY A 182 20.76 3.41 8.40
C GLY A 182 19.65 4.32 8.93
N ARG A 183 18.40 3.85 8.97
CA ARG A 183 17.22 4.57 9.43
C ARG A 183 16.58 3.90 10.64
N LEU A 184 15.91 4.69 11.45
CA LEU A 184 15.04 4.20 12.52
C LEU A 184 13.58 4.26 12.01
N LEU A 185 13.01 3.09 11.70
CA LEU A 185 11.74 2.99 10.99
C LEU A 185 10.60 2.55 11.93
N VAL A 186 9.42 3.10 11.67
CA VAL A 186 8.15 2.66 12.25
C VAL A 186 7.13 2.44 11.13
N ASP A 187 5.93 1.99 11.52
CA ASP A 187 4.83 1.70 10.59
C ASP A 187 4.61 2.85 9.59
N GLY A 188 4.47 2.47 8.33
CA GLY A 188 4.18 3.41 7.25
C GLY A 188 2.89 4.20 7.44
N PHE A 189 1.98 3.67 8.26
CA PHE A 189 0.74 4.32 8.65
C PHE A 189 0.92 5.77 9.17
N VAL A 190 2.07 6.09 9.78
CA VAL A 190 2.32 7.43 10.35
C VAL A 190 2.46 8.50 9.27
N ALA A 191 3.20 8.24 8.17
CA ALA A 191 3.47 9.21 7.11
C ALA A 191 2.85 8.86 5.76
N ALA A 192 2.45 7.60 5.53
CA ALA A 192 1.89 7.10 4.28
C ALA A 192 0.80 6.05 4.56
N ALA A 193 -0.26 6.46 5.25
CA ALA A 193 -1.34 5.57 5.66
C ALA A 193 -1.99 4.84 4.46
N VAL A 194 -2.15 5.54 3.34
CA VAL A 194 -2.46 4.98 2.02
C VAL A 194 -1.33 5.40 1.08
N PRO A 195 -0.49 4.46 0.60
CA PRO A 195 0.78 4.77 -0.04
C PRO A 195 0.64 5.14 -1.53
N VAL A 196 -0.18 6.14 -1.85
CA VAL A 196 -0.44 6.62 -3.21
C VAL A 196 0.84 7.10 -3.90
N ASP A 197 1.71 7.80 -3.17
CA ASP A 197 2.99 8.25 -3.72
C ASP A 197 3.90 7.06 -4.07
N GLY A 198 3.79 5.92 -3.37
CA GLY A 198 4.56 4.71 -3.68
C GLY A 198 4.26 4.14 -5.06
N VAL A 199 2.98 4.06 -5.48
CA VAL A 199 2.65 3.60 -6.83
C VAL A 199 2.96 4.65 -7.89
N ARG A 200 2.87 5.94 -7.58
CA ARG A 200 3.32 7.01 -8.48
C ARG A 200 4.82 6.96 -8.74
N LEU A 201 5.63 6.68 -7.72
CA LEU A 201 7.09 6.46 -7.86
C LEU A 201 7.41 5.28 -8.78
N LEU A 202 6.58 4.23 -8.77
CA LEU A 202 6.71 3.08 -9.68
C LEU A 202 6.26 3.39 -11.12
N GLY A 203 5.59 4.53 -11.34
CA GLY A 203 5.17 5.00 -12.66
C GLY A 203 3.68 4.84 -12.97
N ALA A 204 2.82 4.66 -11.97
CA ALA A 204 1.38 4.57 -12.16
C ALA A 204 0.79 5.86 -12.74
N GLN A 205 -0.02 5.70 -13.78
CA GLN A 205 -0.77 6.78 -14.44
C GLN A 205 -2.19 6.90 -13.86
N VAL A 206 -2.78 5.75 -13.48
CA VAL A 206 -4.05 5.67 -12.76
C VAL A 206 -3.77 5.04 -11.40
N VAL A 207 -4.29 5.63 -10.33
CA VAL A 207 -4.13 5.13 -8.96
C VAL A 207 -5.48 4.74 -8.38
N ILE A 208 -5.62 3.47 -8.05
CA ILE A 208 -6.72 2.93 -7.26
C ILE A 208 -6.21 2.83 -5.81
N ALA A 209 -6.80 3.58 -4.90
CA ALA A 209 -6.46 3.55 -3.49
C ALA A 209 -7.47 2.72 -2.71
N VAL A 210 -7.00 1.83 -1.82
CA VAL A 210 -7.87 1.10 -0.89
C VAL A 210 -7.65 1.67 0.50
N PHE A 211 -8.68 2.32 1.00
CA PHE A 211 -8.68 2.99 2.30
C PHE A 211 -9.50 2.16 3.30
N LEU A 212 -8.89 1.85 4.44
CA LEU A 212 -9.57 1.15 5.53
C LEU A 212 -9.91 2.15 6.64
N GLU A 213 -11.21 2.34 6.83
CA GLU A 213 -11.68 3.20 7.92
C GLU A 213 -11.22 2.68 9.28
N ALA A 214 -10.93 3.59 10.19
CA ALA A 214 -10.57 3.23 11.55
C ALA A 214 -11.76 2.55 12.25
N GLU A 215 -11.45 1.64 13.19
CA GLU A 215 -12.45 1.04 14.06
C GLU A 215 -13.27 2.11 14.79
N LYS A 216 -14.57 1.87 14.88
CA LYS A 216 -15.47 2.71 15.66
C LYS A 216 -15.29 2.42 17.15
N ILE A 217 -14.33 3.09 17.77
CA ILE A 217 -14.06 2.95 19.21
C ILE A 217 -14.93 3.96 19.97
N GLU A 218 -15.87 3.48 20.76
CA GLU A 218 -16.67 4.32 21.65
C GLU A 218 -15.87 4.79 22.86
N LYS A 219 -15.16 3.87 23.52
CA LYS A 219 -14.32 4.16 24.69
C LYS A 219 -13.06 3.29 24.65
N PRO A 220 -11.84 3.87 24.62
CA PRO A 220 -10.59 3.12 24.70
C PRO A 220 -10.52 2.26 25.97
N LYS A 221 -10.10 0.99 25.82
CA LYS A 221 -9.97 0.01 26.91
C LYS A 221 -8.52 -0.37 27.18
N SER A 222 -7.61 -0.01 26.28
CA SER A 222 -6.19 -0.34 26.37
C SER A 222 -5.32 0.83 25.92
N ILE A 223 -4.01 0.75 26.24
CA ILE A 223 -3.02 1.72 25.74
C ILE A 223 -2.95 1.71 24.20
N VAL A 224 -3.13 0.55 23.59
CA VAL A 224 -3.14 0.40 22.12
C VAL A 224 -4.35 1.13 21.53
N ASP A 225 -5.52 1.05 22.18
CA ASP A 225 -6.73 1.78 21.73
C ASP A 225 -6.54 3.29 21.85
N VAL A 226 -5.92 3.77 22.94
CA VAL A 226 -5.62 5.20 23.14
C VAL A 226 -4.70 5.70 22.03
N ILE A 227 -3.59 5.00 21.77
CA ILE A 227 -2.65 5.37 20.72
C ILE A 227 -3.33 5.30 19.35
N GLY A 228 -4.05 4.22 19.06
CA GLY A 228 -4.77 4.04 17.81
C GLY A 228 -5.81 5.13 17.55
N ARG A 229 -6.57 5.49 18.58
CA ARG A 229 -7.55 6.57 18.48
C ARG A 229 -6.91 7.93 18.27
N SER A 230 -5.80 8.20 18.97
CA SER A 230 -5.06 9.45 18.79
C SER A 230 -4.55 9.60 17.36
N PHE A 231 -3.93 8.58 16.80
CA PHE A 231 -3.52 8.59 15.39
C PHE A 231 -4.70 8.71 14.42
N SER A 232 -5.83 8.05 14.71
CA SER A 232 -7.02 8.15 13.86
C SER A 232 -7.55 9.59 13.82
N ILE A 233 -7.55 10.30 14.94
CA ILE A 233 -7.98 11.72 15.03
C ILE A 233 -7.03 12.60 14.20
N VAL A 234 -5.72 12.43 14.36
CA VAL A 234 -4.73 13.21 13.59
C VAL A 234 -4.89 12.96 12.09
N ARG A 235 -5.12 11.71 11.69
CA ARG A 235 -5.34 11.35 10.28
C ARG A 235 -6.57 11.97 9.67
N LEU A 236 -7.69 12.02 10.39
CA LEU A 236 -8.92 12.67 9.89
C LEU A 236 -8.68 14.14 9.49
N GLN A 237 -7.67 14.77 10.08
CA GLN A 237 -7.28 16.16 9.75
C GLN A 237 -6.23 16.23 8.63
N ALA A 238 -5.42 15.18 8.44
CA ALA A 238 -4.28 15.15 7.52
C ALA A 238 -4.54 14.42 6.19
N ASP A 239 -5.60 13.59 6.10
CA ASP A 239 -5.84 12.66 4.96
C ASP A 239 -6.18 13.32 3.61
N VAL A 240 -6.26 14.65 3.56
CA VAL A 240 -6.63 15.38 2.32
C VAL A 240 -5.56 15.23 1.23
N GLY A 241 -4.30 15.01 1.61
CA GLY A 241 -3.18 15.01 0.67
C GLY A 241 -3.13 13.79 -0.27
N TRP A 242 -3.33 12.57 0.23
CA TRP A 242 -3.31 11.37 -0.59
C TRP A 242 -4.61 11.19 -1.40
N LEU A 243 -5.75 11.62 -0.82
CA LEU A 243 -7.06 11.52 -1.46
C LEU A 243 -7.11 12.28 -2.79
N ALA A 244 -6.51 13.47 -2.84
CA ALA A 244 -6.42 14.28 -4.06
C ALA A 244 -5.55 13.66 -5.15
N LYS A 245 -4.69 12.68 -4.80
CA LYS A 245 -3.78 12.00 -5.73
C LYS A 245 -4.32 10.66 -6.25
N ALA A 246 -5.43 10.14 -5.67
CA ALA A 246 -6.07 8.91 -6.07
C ALA A 246 -7.16 9.17 -7.10
N ASP A 247 -7.19 8.38 -8.19
CA ASP A 247 -8.20 8.50 -9.24
C ASP A 247 -9.50 7.77 -8.82
N VAL A 248 -9.36 6.64 -8.10
CA VAL A 248 -10.47 5.89 -7.49
C VAL A 248 -10.11 5.52 -6.07
N VAL A 249 -11.06 5.65 -5.16
CA VAL A 249 -10.95 5.16 -3.77
C VAL A 249 -11.96 4.07 -3.55
N ILE A 250 -11.48 2.92 -3.06
CA ILE A 250 -12.28 1.77 -2.62
C ILE A 250 -12.24 1.79 -1.08
N THR A 251 -13.41 1.79 -0.45
CA THR A 251 -13.52 1.82 1.02
C THR A 251 -14.34 0.62 1.48
N PRO A 252 -13.69 -0.53 1.80
CA PRO A 252 -14.35 -1.66 2.42
C PRO A 252 -15.02 -1.28 3.75
N LYS A 253 -16.24 -1.77 3.99
CA LYS A 253 -16.98 -1.53 5.23
C LYS A 253 -16.45 -2.41 6.36
N VAL A 254 -15.34 -1.99 6.96
CA VAL A 254 -14.61 -2.77 7.98
C VAL A 254 -14.50 -2.08 9.33
N HIS A 255 -15.17 -0.97 9.53
CA HIS A 255 -15.12 -0.18 10.79
C HIS A 255 -15.75 -0.89 12.00
N GLU A 256 -16.55 -1.95 11.77
CA GLU A 256 -17.15 -2.77 12.83
C GLU A 256 -16.26 -3.92 13.29
N PHE A 257 -15.13 -4.17 12.61
CA PHE A 257 -14.18 -5.22 12.97
C PHE A 257 -13.10 -4.64 13.89
N ALA A 258 -12.78 -5.37 14.95
CA ALA A 258 -11.67 -5.03 15.82
C ALA A 258 -10.34 -5.10 15.07
N TRP A 259 -9.36 -4.36 15.56
CA TRP A 259 -8.03 -4.30 14.93
C TRP A 259 -7.31 -5.65 14.88
N ASP A 260 -7.66 -6.60 15.76
CA ASP A 260 -7.09 -7.95 15.90
C ASP A 260 -8.06 -9.08 15.51
N ASP A 261 -9.12 -8.77 14.79
CA ASP A 261 -10.22 -9.70 14.45
C ASP A 261 -9.85 -10.63 13.28
N PHE A 262 -8.72 -11.32 13.41
CA PHE A 262 -8.23 -12.27 12.41
C PHE A 262 -9.13 -13.50 12.23
N ALA A 263 -9.98 -13.81 13.21
CA ALA A 263 -10.91 -14.95 13.12
C ALA A 263 -12.00 -14.75 12.06
N ARG A 264 -12.30 -13.50 11.72
CA ARG A 264 -13.36 -13.14 10.76
C ARG A 264 -12.83 -12.92 9.33
N THR A 265 -11.82 -13.70 8.93
CA THR A 265 -11.18 -13.61 7.62
C THR A 265 -12.19 -13.65 6.47
N ALA A 266 -13.16 -14.56 6.49
CA ALA A 266 -14.16 -14.68 5.42
C ALA A 266 -15.01 -13.42 5.27
N ASP A 267 -15.46 -12.83 6.38
CA ASP A 267 -16.26 -11.60 6.38
C ASP A 267 -15.44 -10.40 5.86
N LEU A 268 -14.17 -10.31 6.28
CA LEU A 268 -13.26 -9.26 5.83
C LEU A 268 -12.99 -9.35 4.33
N VAL A 269 -12.74 -10.56 3.81
CA VAL A 269 -12.57 -10.79 2.36
C VAL A 269 -13.84 -10.39 1.61
N ALA A 270 -15.03 -10.81 2.09
CA ALA A 270 -16.31 -10.47 1.47
C ALA A 270 -16.57 -8.95 1.45
N ALA A 271 -16.23 -8.23 2.55
CA ALA A 271 -16.36 -6.79 2.60
C ALA A 271 -15.45 -6.08 1.58
N GLY A 272 -14.23 -6.59 1.39
CA GLY A 272 -13.32 -6.09 0.37
C GLY A 272 -13.82 -6.33 -1.05
N GLU A 273 -14.32 -7.53 -1.32
CA GLU A 273 -14.88 -7.90 -2.61
C GLU A 273 -16.08 -7.03 -2.99
N GLN A 274 -17.02 -6.84 -2.06
CA GLN A 274 -18.19 -5.99 -2.29
C GLN A 274 -17.81 -4.55 -2.61
N ALA A 275 -16.88 -3.96 -1.83
CA ALA A 275 -16.43 -2.60 -2.07
C ALA A 275 -15.73 -2.43 -3.44
N ALA A 276 -15.01 -3.44 -3.89
CA ALA A 276 -14.39 -3.44 -5.21
C ALA A 276 -15.44 -3.58 -6.32
N LEU A 277 -16.44 -4.46 -6.16
CA LEU A 277 -17.56 -4.60 -7.11
C LEU A 277 -18.29 -3.26 -7.30
N ASP A 278 -18.58 -2.55 -6.20
CA ASP A 278 -19.23 -1.25 -6.22
C ASP A 278 -18.41 -0.18 -6.98
N ALA A 279 -17.06 -0.31 -6.96
CA ALA A 279 -16.16 0.62 -7.61
C ALA A 279 -15.88 0.29 -9.11
N LEU A 280 -16.18 -0.93 -9.58
CA LEU A 280 -15.87 -1.37 -10.95
C LEU A 280 -16.38 -0.43 -12.06
N PRO A 281 -17.64 0.10 -12.00
CA PRO A 281 -18.11 1.00 -13.06
C PRO A 281 -17.21 2.25 -13.21
N ARG A 282 -16.80 2.83 -12.08
CA ARG A 282 -15.90 4.00 -12.08
C ARG A 282 -14.50 3.64 -12.56
N ILE A 283 -13.96 2.49 -12.13
CA ILE A 283 -12.64 2.02 -12.57
C ILE A 283 -12.64 1.82 -14.09
N ARG A 284 -13.65 1.12 -14.63
CA ARG A 284 -13.76 0.87 -16.07
C ARG A 284 -13.89 2.16 -16.87
N ALA A 285 -14.64 3.14 -16.39
CA ALA A 285 -14.79 4.44 -17.06
C ALA A 285 -13.46 5.19 -17.18
N ILE A 286 -12.60 5.14 -16.16
CA ILE A 286 -11.27 5.79 -16.18
C ILE A 286 -10.29 5.04 -17.08
N LEU A 287 -10.41 3.72 -17.18
CA LEU A 287 -9.50 2.89 -17.98
C LEU A 287 -9.86 2.82 -19.46
N GLN A 288 -11.05 3.28 -19.86
CA GLN A 288 -11.42 3.36 -21.27
C GLN A 288 -10.56 4.40 -21.98
N PRO A 289 -10.02 4.10 -23.17
CA PRO A 289 -9.31 5.11 -23.95
C PRO A 289 -10.27 6.27 -24.25
N SER A 290 -9.83 7.51 -24.01
CA SER A 290 -10.59 8.70 -24.39
C SER A 290 -10.83 8.65 -25.90
N SER A 291 -12.10 8.52 -26.33
CA SER A 291 -12.52 8.47 -27.73
C SER A 291 -12.27 9.77 -28.51
N SER A 292 -11.54 10.74 -27.93
CA SER A 292 -11.35 12.08 -28.51
C SER A 292 -10.02 12.30 -29.25
N GLN A 293 -9.23 11.26 -29.57
CA GLN A 293 -8.02 11.39 -30.41
C GLN A 293 -8.07 10.62 -31.73
N ALA A 294 -9.24 10.39 -32.30
CA ALA A 294 -9.34 10.14 -33.73
C ALA A 294 -9.07 11.46 -34.47
N ARG A 295 -7.81 11.75 -34.81
CA ARG A 295 -7.50 12.78 -35.82
C ARG A 295 -8.26 12.44 -37.07
N PRO A 296 -9.07 13.37 -37.67
CA PRO A 296 -9.64 13.14 -38.99
C PRO A 296 -8.47 12.95 -39.95
N SER A 297 -8.46 11.82 -40.65
CA SER A 297 -7.52 11.55 -41.73
C SER A 297 -7.65 12.70 -42.76
N ALA A 298 -6.54 13.42 -42.94
CA ALA A 298 -6.45 14.41 -44.01
C ALA A 298 -6.69 13.70 -45.35
N SER A 299 -7.77 14.03 -46.02
CA SER A 299 -8.05 13.62 -47.41
C SER A 299 -6.93 14.15 -48.29
N PRO A 300 -6.39 13.35 -49.23
CA PRO A 300 -5.44 13.86 -50.19
C PRO A 300 -6.14 14.81 -51.13
N SER A 301 -5.69 16.06 -51.16
CA SER A 301 -6.09 17.05 -52.14
C SER A 301 -5.72 16.55 -53.55
N ALA A 302 -6.72 16.29 -54.38
CA ALA A 302 -6.54 16.03 -55.80
C ALA A 302 -5.97 17.31 -56.45
N SER A 303 -4.76 17.18 -57.00
CA SER A 303 -4.19 18.15 -57.92
C SER A 303 -4.83 17.91 -59.31
N THR A 304 -5.60 18.85 -59.80
CA THR A 304 -5.96 18.95 -61.19
C THR A 304 -5.09 20.01 -61.85
N SER A 305 -4.34 19.56 -62.84
CA SER A 305 -3.85 20.22 -64.08
C SER A 305 -3.50 21.68 -64.02
#